data_695c757cc6fecbfcacf0386c6ee5a90f
#
_entry.id   695c757cc6fecbfcacf0386c6ee5a90f
#
_cell.length_a   1.000
_cell.length_b   1.000
_cell.length_c   1.000
_cell.angle_alpha   90.00
_cell.angle_beta   90.00
_cell.angle_gamma   90.00
#
_symmetry.space_group_name_H-M   'P 1'
#
loop_
_entity.id
_entity.type
_entity.pdbx_description
1 polymer ?
#
loop_
_entity_poly.entity_id
_entity_poly.type
_entity_poly.pdbx_seq_one_letter_code
_entity_poly.pdbx_strand_id
1 'polypeptide(L)'
;MKAKTILISGASVAGPALAFWLHRYGFRTTIVERAPALRPGGYAVDFRGAGMEVLRRMQIVDQIRRFETRTGKVTMVDAQNKRVASMPDGFTSGELEIMRGDLAHVLYEATKNSTEYIFNDTITGLTQGPDGVDVSFSRSPARRFDLVIGADGLHSNVRTLIFGEEAQFLHELGLYIAIFTTPDFMHLDGNALYYGTLGRRVGLFGVRQKSEAKASFFFASEPLHYDRRDIREQKQILKDKFTGLGWQVPQLLQYLDNAPDFYFDSVSQIRMDTWSRGRICLVGDAAHCASPMAGLGTTMAMVGAYVLAGELNAADGDHTQAFPRYETILREFTTSCQKLADGVDWFVPTTRVKQWMSNQFWKILPYTPWKNMMIKLPTKLANSITLKDYENIGNQSAILSTY
;
A
#
# COMPACT_ATOMS: atom_id res chain seq x y z
N MET A 1 28.66 -1.98 -16.97
CA MET A 1 28.85 -0.62 -16.40
C MET A 1 28.04 -0.54 -15.11
N LYS A 2 28.62 -0.06 -14.01
CA LYS A 2 27.91 0.04 -12.73
C LYS A 2 26.85 1.11 -12.83
N ALA A 3 25.59 0.79 -12.41
CA ALA A 3 24.51 1.77 -12.37
C ALA A 3 24.84 2.89 -11.37
N LYS A 4 24.60 4.14 -11.76
CA LYS A 4 24.80 5.32 -10.91
C LYS A 4 23.56 6.19 -10.81
N THR A 5 22.71 6.17 -11.84
CA THR A 5 21.52 6.99 -11.97
C THR A 5 20.27 6.10 -12.08
N ILE A 6 19.30 6.33 -11.22
CA ILE A 6 18.09 5.52 -11.14
C ILE A 6 16.87 6.44 -11.18
N LEU A 7 15.99 6.21 -12.16
CA LEU A 7 14.66 6.82 -12.19
C LEU A 7 13.69 5.92 -11.45
N ILE A 8 12.88 6.53 -10.59
CA ILE A 8 11.81 5.86 -9.84
C ILE A 8 10.48 6.49 -10.25
N SER A 9 9.50 5.68 -10.68
CA SER A 9 8.14 6.12 -10.98
C SER A 9 7.27 5.96 -9.74
N GLY A 10 6.76 7.07 -9.20
CA GLY A 10 5.85 7.12 -8.05
C GLY A 10 6.46 7.64 -6.75
N ALA A 11 5.82 8.67 -6.16
CA ALA A 11 6.27 9.39 -4.96
C ALA A 11 5.43 9.09 -3.70
N SER A 12 4.80 7.90 -3.61
CA SER A 12 3.98 7.56 -2.45
C SER A 12 4.83 6.96 -1.31
N VAL A 13 4.90 5.64 -1.20
CA VAL A 13 5.62 4.94 -0.12
C VAL A 13 6.88 4.26 -0.65
N ALA A 14 6.73 3.31 -1.57
CA ALA A 14 7.84 2.49 -2.06
C ALA A 14 8.94 3.31 -2.74
N GLY A 15 8.56 4.32 -3.54
CA GLY A 15 9.53 5.15 -4.28
C GLY A 15 10.46 5.95 -3.37
N PRO A 16 9.94 6.82 -2.49
CA PRO A 16 10.77 7.56 -1.53
C PRO A 16 11.56 6.66 -0.57
N ALA A 17 10.98 5.54 -0.11
CA ALA A 17 11.69 4.57 0.71
C ALA A 17 12.88 3.95 -0.04
N LEU A 18 12.69 3.61 -1.32
CA LEU A 18 13.76 3.11 -2.18
C LEU A 18 14.82 4.19 -2.42
N ALA A 19 14.42 5.43 -2.71
CA ALA A 19 15.34 6.54 -2.93
C ALA A 19 16.22 6.81 -1.69
N PHE A 20 15.64 6.72 -0.48
CA PHE A 20 16.39 6.85 0.78
C PHE A 20 17.55 5.85 0.85
N TRP A 21 17.29 4.58 0.62
CA TRP A 21 18.31 3.53 0.69
C TRP A 21 19.31 3.63 -0.45
N LEU A 22 18.85 3.88 -1.67
CA LEU A 22 19.72 4.04 -2.82
C LEU A 22 20.70 5.22 -2.64
N HIS A 23 20.22 6.36 -2.13
CA HIS A 23 21.09 7.50 -1.83
C HIS A 23 22.15 7.14 -0.78
N ARG A 24 21.75 6.43 0.29
CA ARG A 24 22.67 5.96 1.34
C ARG A 24 23.78 5.04 0.79
N TYR A 25 23.50 4.34 -0.30
CA TYR A 25 24.46 3.48 -1.01
C TYR A 25 25.16 4.18 -2.18
N GLY A 26 25.03 5.50 -2.33
CA GLY A 26 25.76 6.31 -3.30
C GLY A 26 25.16 6.38 -4.70
N PHE A 27 23.91 5.92 -4.90
CA PHE A 27 23.20 6.10 -6.16
C PHE A 27 22.54 7.49 -6.23
N ARG A 28 22.43 8.03 -7.44
CA ARG A 28 21.68 9.26 -7.72
C ARG A 28 20.27 8.89 -8.16
N THR A 29 19.28 9.41 -7.46
CA THR A 29 17.88 9.09 -7.70
C THR A 29 17.09 10.29 -8.20
N THR A 30 16.19 10.06 -9.16
CA THR A 30 15.17 10.98 -9.61
C THR A 30 13.82 10.27 -9.44
N ILE A 31 12.83 10.92 -8.83
CA ILE A 31 11.47 10.41 -8.72
C ILE A 31 10.55 11.22 -9.63
N VAL A 32 9.77 10.54 -10.49
CA VAL A 32 8.69 11.15 -11.26
C VAL A 32 7.34 10.77 -10.65
N GLU A 33 6.46 11.77 -10.47
CA GLU A 33 5.11 11.60 -9.92
C GLU A 33 4.09 12.34 -10.80
N ARG A 34 3.03 11.62 -11.21
CA ARG A 34 1.98 12.19 -12.06
C ARG A 34 1.11 13.25 -11.35
N ALA A 35 0.98 13.15 -10.04
CA ALA A 35 0.27 14.16 -9.26
C ALA A 35 1.07 15.46 -9.18
N PRO A 36 0.39 16.64 -9.14
CA PRO A 36 1.07 17.93 -9.07
C PRO A 36 1.79 18.17 -7.73
N ALA A 37 1.46 17.39 -6.70
CA ALA A 37 2.09 17.43 -5.38
C ALA A 37 1.84 16.07 -4.67
N LEU A 38 2.43 15.89 -3.51
CA LEU A 38 2.09 14.77 -2.64
C LEU A 38 0.60 14.79 -2.30
N ARG A 39 -0.05 13.65 -2.42
CA ARG A 39 -1.48 13.54 -2.13
C ARG A 39 -1.71 13.53 -0.63
N PRO A 40 -2.42 14.52 -0.07
CA PRO A 40 -2.82 14.49 1.33
C PRO A 40 -3.88 13.39 1.56
N GLY A 41 -4.08 13.01 2.83
CA GLY A 41 -5.14 12.08 3.24
C GLY A 41 -4.87 10.61 2.84
N GLY A 42 -5.89 9.93 2.37
CA GLY A 42 -5.87 8.48 2.14
C GLY A 42 -6.39 7.72 3.36
N TYR A 43 -6.13 6.42 3.41
CA TYR A 43 -6.51 5.54 4.52
C TYR A 43 -5.35 5.31 5.48
N ALA A 44 -5.67 4.82 6.68
CA ALA A 44 -4.67 4.41 7.65
C ALA A 44 -3.91 3.18 7.14
N VAL A 45 -2.61 3.21 7.32
CA VAL A 45 -1.69 2.10 7.02
C VAL A 45 -0.92 1.76 8.27
N ASP A 46 -0.61 0.49 8.45
CA ASP A 46 0.10 0.04 9.62
C ASP A 46 1.42 -0.67 9.27
N PHE A 47 2.29 -0.67 10.27
CA PHE A 47 3.57 -1.35 10.23
C PHE A 47 3.60 -2.49 11.23
N ARG A 48 4.19 -3.61 10.80
CA ARG A 48 4.38 -4.81 11.62
C ARG A 48 5.74 -5.44 11.32
N GLY A 49 6.34 -6.04 12.31
CA GLY A 49 7.52 -6.91 12.15
C GLY A 49 8.63 -6.29 11.30
N ALA A 50 9.00 -6.94 10.18
CA ALA A 50 10.10 -6.48 9.32
C ALA A 50 9.90 -5.05 8.79
N GLY A 51 8.64 -4.59 8.61
CA GLY A 51 8.37 -3.19 8.24
C GLY A 51 8.80 -2.21 9.32
N MET A 52 8.54 -2.53 10.61
CA MET A 52 9.02 -1.74 11.73
C MET A 52 10.55 -1.74 11.83
N GLU A 53 11.19 -2.88 11.51
CA GLU A 53 12.65 -2.96 11.50
C GLU A 53 13.25 -2.05 10.43
N VAL A 54 12.65 -1.98 9.22
CA VAL A 54 13.08 -1.04 8.18
C VAL A 54 12.96 0.41 8.65
N LEU A 55 11.84 0.78 9.32
CA LEU A 55 11.67 2.13 9.88
C LEU A 55 12.74 2.47 10.93
N ARG A 56 13.10 1.52 11.79
CA ARG A 56 14.18 1.71 12.78
C ARG A 56 15.53 1.93 12.11
N ARG A 57 15.88 1.13 11.08
CA ARG A 57 17.10 1.30 10.29
C ARG A 57 17.12 2.64 9.53
N MET A 58 15.98 3.15 9.08
CA MET A 58 15.84 4.49 8.49
C MET A 58 15.95 5.61 9.53
N GLN A 59 15.80 5.32 10.82
CA GLN A 59 15.77 6.29 11.94
C GLN A 59 14.61 7.31 11.83
N ILE A 60 13.46 6.91 11.28
CA ILE A 60 12.28 7.78 11.08
C ILE A 60 11.09 7.42 11.99
N VAL A 61 11.25 6.44 12.91
CA VAL A 61 10.15 5.99 13.78
C VAL A 61 9.55 7.13 14.58
N ASP A 62 10.39 8.00 15.16
CA ASP A 62 9.90 9.11 16.00
C ASP A 62 9.19 10.17 15.17
N GLN A 63 9.61 10.41 13.92
CA GLN A 63 8.89 11.29 13.01
C GLN A 63 7.49 10.75 12.69
N ILE A 64 7.37 9.42 12.41
CA ILE A 64 6.10 8.77 12.11
C ILE A 64 5.19 8.78 13.34
N ARG A 65 5.70 8.53 14.54
CA ARG A 65 4.91 8.54 15.79
C ARG A 65 4.22 9.86 16.07
N ARG A 66 4.73 10.98 15.57
CA ARG A 66 4.07 12.29 15.70
C ARG A 66 2.73 12.37 14.97
N PHE A 67 2.54 11.52 13.97
CA PHE A 67 1.34 11.43 13.14
C PHE A 67 0.54 10.14 13.40
N GLU A 68 0.86 9.39 14.46
CA GLU A 68 0.22 8.12 14.78
C GLU A 68 -1.28 8.27 15.00
N THR A 69 -2.09 7.50 14.26
CA THR A 69 -3.55 7.58 14.34
C THR A 69 -4.13 6.80 15.50
N ARG A 70 -3.51 5.67 15.89
CA ARG A 70 -3.91 4.79 17.00
C ARG A 70 -5.39 4.43 16.94
N THR A 71 -5.79 3.68 15.91
CA THR A 71 -7.17 3.18 15.83
C THR A 71 -7.54 2.43 17.11
N GLY A 72 -8.62 2.88 17.74
CA GLY A 72 -9.13 2.34 18.98
C GLY A 72 -9.99 1.11 18.75
N LYS A 73 -11.10 1.03 19.48
CA LYS A 73 -12.01 -0.11 19.44
C LYS A 73 -12.80 -0.16 18.14
N VAL A 74 -12.84 -1.34 17.51
CA VAL A 74 -13.65 -1.60 16.33
C VAL A 74 -14.91 -2.35 16.71
N THR A 75 -16.07 -1.73 16.48
CA THR A 75 -17.38 -2.28 16.86
C THR A 75 -18.25 -2.49 15.63
N MET A 76 -18.85 -3.66 15.52
CA MET A 76 -19.89 -3.96 14.53
C MET A 76 -21.25 -3.57 15.10
N VAL A 77 -22.06 -2.87 14.30
CA VAL A 77 -23.38 -2.38 14.69
C VAL A 77 -24.46 -2.81 13.71
N ASP A 78 -25.71 -2.80 14.16
CA ASP A 78 -26.89 -2.95 13.32
C ASP A 78 -27.39 -1.59 12.77
N ALA A 79 -28.52 -1.62 12.05
CA ALA A 79 -29.12 -0.43 11.46
C ALA A 79 -29.55 0.63 12.49
N GLN A 80 -29.80 0.24 13.73
CA GLN A 80 -30.17 1.10 14.86
C GLN A 80 -28.95 1.52 15.70
N ASN A 81 -27.73 1.31 15.19
CA ASN A 81 -26.46 1.58 15.88
C ASN A 81 -26.26 0.73 17.16
N LYS A 82 -27.01 -0.35 17.32
CA LYS A 82 -26.83 -1.27 18.44
C LYS A 82 -25.66 -2.20 18.17
N ARG A 83 -24.80 -2.38 19.18
CA ARG A 83 -23.63 -3.27 19.11
C ARG A 83 -24.05 -4.72 18.81
N VAL A 84 -23.49 -5.28 17.75
CA VAL A 84 -23.64 -6.69 17.36
C VAL A 84 -22.45 -7.52 17.86
N ALA A 85 -21.23 -7.01 17.64
CA ALA A 85 -19.98 -7.65 18.03
C ALA A 85 -18.87 -6.59 18.17
N SER A 86 -17.70 -6.98 18.69
CA SER A 86 -16.49 -6.15 18.61
C SER A 86 -15.33 -7.00 18.15
N MET A 87 -14.46 -6.42 17.34
CA MET A 87 -13.20 -7.05 17.02
C MET A 87 -12.29 -7.01 18.25
N PRO A 88 -11.46 -8.04 18.47
CA PRO A 88 -10.47 -8.00 19.54
C PRO A 88 -9.49 -6.85 19.33
N ASP A 89 -9.02 -6.25 20.42
CA ASP A 89 -8.01 -5.20 20.37
C ASP A 89 -6.75 -5.70 19.68
N GLY A 90 -6.16 -4.89 18.81
CA GLY A 90 -4.97 -5.24 18.02
C GLY A 90 -5.25 -6.09 16.78
N PHE A 91 -6.52 -6.44 16.48
CA PHE A 91 -6.84 -7.21 15.27
C PHE A 91 -6.65 -6.39 13.99
N THR A 92 -7.06 -5.12 14.01
CA THR A 92 -7.01 -4.20 12.86
C THR A 92 -5.81 -3.26 12.87
N SER A 93 -5.12 -3.07 14.00
CA SER A 93 -3.99 -2.16 14.15
C SER A 93 -2.65 -2.91 14.22
N GLY A 94 -1.61 -2.34 13.59
CA GLY A 94 -0.23 -2.79 13.70
C GLY A 94 0.47 -2.28 14.96
N GLU A 95 1.80 -2.39 14.98
CA GLU A 95 2.66 -1.81 16.03
C GLU A 95 2.70 -0.28 15.94
N LEU A 96 2.50 0.25 14.74
CA LEU A 96 2.46 1.68 14.45
C LEU A 96 1.49 1.90 13.28
N GLU A 97 0.56 2.83 13.44
CA GLU A 97 -0.45 3.18 12.44
C GLU A 97 -0.37 4.66 12.10
N ILE A 98 -0.45 5.00 10.81
CA ILE A 98 -0.33 6.36 10.29
C ILE A 98 -1.22 6.53 9.06
N MET A 99 -1.70 7.75 8.79
CA MET A 99 -2.35 8.03 7.51
C MET A 99 -1.33 7.95 6.37
N ARG A 100 -1.72 7.32 5.24
CA ARG A 100 -0.83 7.13 4.08
C ARG A 100 -0.23 8.44 3.56
N GLY A 101 -0.99 9.53 3.58
CA GLY A 101 -0.52 10.86 3.17
C GLY A 101 0.57 11.40 4.09
N ASP A 102 0.39 11.24 5.41
CA ASP A 102 1.38 11.66 6.41
C ASP A 102 2.68 10.83 6.29
N LEU A 103 2.55 9.51 6.06
CA LEU A 103 3.71 8.66 5.78
C LEU A 103 4.47 9.11 4.53
N ALA A 104 3.76 9.38 3.42
CA ALA A 104 4.37 9.87 2.19
C ALA A 104 5.10 11.20 2.41
N HIS A 105 4.53 12.09 3.25
CA HIS A 105 5.17 13.34 3.64
C HIS A 105 6.46 13.10 4.45
N VAL A 106 6.44 12.24 5.46
CA VAL A 106 7.65 11.91 6.25
C VAL A 106 8.76 11.33 5.36
N LEU A 107 8.42 10.42 4.44
CA LEU A 107 9.39 9.84 3.51
C LEU A 107 9.93 10.86 2.50
N TYR A 108 9.09 11.79 2.03
CA TYR A 108 9.51 12.89 1.17
C TYR A 108 10.48 13.83 1.91
N GLU A 109 10.16 14.25 3.12
CA GLU A 109 11.03 15.09 3.94
C GLU A 109 12.40 14.43 4.19
N ALA A 110 12.43 13.10 4.35
CA ALA A 110 13.66 12.34 4.53
C ALA A 110 14.53 12.26 3.26
N THR A 111 13.98 12.57 2.07
CA THR A 111 14.66 12.34 0.79
C THR A 111 14.75 13.57 -0.13
N LYS A 112 13.97 14.63 0.11
CA LYS A 112 13.86 15.81 -0.77
C LYS A 112 15.18 16.54 -1.05
N ASN A 113 16.16 16.46 -0.15
CA ASN A 113 17.46 17.12 -0.31
C ASN A 113 18.49 16.24 -1.05
N SER A 114 18.20 14.97 -1.24
CA SER A 114 19.11 13.99 -1.85
C SER A 114 18.56 13.33 -3.12
N THR A 115 17.30 13.61 -3.45
CA THR A 115 16.57 13.05 -4.59
C THR A 115 15.88 14.17 -5.36
N GLU A 116 16.02 14.17 -6.68
CA GLU A 116 15.27 15.05 -7.56
C GLU A 116 13.81 14.57 -7.67
N TYR A 117 12.84 15.47 -7.47
CA TYR A 117 11.41 15.16 -7.63
C TYR A 117 10.83 15.93 -8.82
N ILE A 118 10.25 15.21 -9.76
CA ILE A 118 9.53 15.75 -10.92
C ILE A 118 8.04 15.46 -10.71
N PHE A 119 7.30 16.45 -10.22
CA PHE A 119 5.85 16.37 -10.06
C PHE A 119 5.11 16.74 -11.34
N ASN A 120 3.82 16.34 -11.42
CA ASN A 120 2.94 16.65 -12.55
C ASN A 120 3.47 16.10 -13.89
N ASP A 121 4.18 14.97 -13.84
CA ASP A 121 4.73 14.32 -15.04
C ASP A 121 4.62 12.80 -14.96
N THR A 122 4.71 12.12 -16.09
CA THR A 122 4.64 10.66 -16.15
C THR A 122 5.52 10.14 -17.28
N ILE A 123 6.00 8.92 -17.13
CA ILE A 123 6.74 8.22 -18.17
C ILE A 123 5.77 7.85 -19.30
N THR A 124 6.12 8.19 -20.53
CA THR A 124 5.36 7.86 -21.74
C THR A 124 6.02 6.82 -22.62
N GLY A 125 7.33 6.60 -22.45
CA GLY A 125 8.08 5.61 -23.21
C GLY A 125 9.36 5.21 -22.51
N LEU A 126 9.75 3.96 -22.67
CA LEU A 126 10.96 3.34 -22.12
C LEU A 126 11.63 2.53 -23.22
N THR A 127 12.86 2.90 -23.60
CA THR A 127 13.66 2.17 -24.58
C THR A 127 14.97 1.73 -23.93
N GLN A 128 15.16 0.42 -23.78
CA GLN A 128 16.38 -0.14 -23.18
C GLN A 128 17.49 -0.27 -24.22
N GLY A 129 18.68 0.18 -23.86
CA GLY A 129 19.91 0.03 -24.61
C GLY A 129 21.01 -0.66 -23.78
N PRO A 130 22.19 -0.92 -24.38
CA PRO A 130 23.30 -1.57 -23.68
C PRO A 130 23.78 -0.74 -22.47
N ASP A 131 23.71 0.59 -22.56
CA ASP A 131 24.28 1.51 -21.58
C ASP A 131 23.26 2.21 -20.70
N GLY A 132 21.96 1.90 -20.82
CA GLY A 132 20.90 2.52 -20.01
C GLY A 132 19.54 2.41 -20.63
N VAL A 133 18.61 3.18 -20.08
CA VAL A 133 17.22 3.30 -20.51
C VAL A 133 16.95 4.73 -20.94
N ASP A 134 16.55 4.93 -22.17
CA ASP A 134 16.05 6.21 -22.68
C ASP A 134 14.58 6.34 -22.25
N VAL A 135 14.29 7.41 -21.52
CA VAL A 135 12.98 7.66 -20.92
C VAL A 135 12.36 8.89 -21.54
N SER A 136 11.14 8.74 -22.06
CA SER A 136 10.30 9.84 -22.49
C SER A 136 9.28 10.18 -21.41
N PHE A 137 9.03 11.48 -21.23
CA PHE A 137 8.07 12.00 -20.27
C PHE A 137 6.93 12.73 -20.99
N SER A 138 5.82 12.95 -20.31
CA SER A 138 4.69 13.68 -20.88
C SER A 138 4.95 15.18 -20.99
N ARG A 139 5.82 15.74 -20.13
CA ARG A 139 6.08 17.18 -20.03
C ARG A 139 7.56 17.52 -20.03
N SER A 140 8.38 16.78 -19.32
CA SER A 140 9.83 17.00 -19.23
C SER A 140 10.57 16.51 -20.49
N PRO A 141 11.74 17.04 -20.80
CA PRO A 141 12.59 16.50 -21.85
C PRO A 141 12.96 15.04 -21.60
N ALA A 142 13.18 14.28 -22.68
CA ALA A 142 13.66 12.91 -22.59
C ALA A 142 15.03 12.86 -21.89
N ARG A 143 15.25 11.84 -21.05
CA ARG A 143 16.49 11.65 -20.28
C ARG A 143 16.89 10.18 -20.29
N ARG A 144 18.19 9.93 -20.12
CA ARG A 144 18.75 8.59 -19.97
C ARG A 144 19.08 8.31 -18.52
N PHE A 145 18.74 7.10 -18.05
CA PHE A 145 19.10 6.57 -16.74
C PHE A 145 19.73 5.18 -16.87
N ASP A 146 20.56 4.80 -15.92
CA ASP A 146 21.14 3.45 -15.89
C ASP A 146 20.07 2.38 -15.61
N LEU A 147 19.14 2.69 -14.70
CA LEU A 147 18.02 1.81 -14.31
C LEU A 147 16.72 2.61 -14.17
N VAL A 148 15.59 1.93 -14.34
CA VAL A 148 14.24 2.46 -14.07
C VAL A 148 13.51 1.52 -13.11
N ILE A 149 12.92 2.08 -12.06
CA ILE A 149 12.14 1.30 -11.07
C ILE A 149 10.70 1.80 -11.03
N GLY A 150 9.74 0.91 -11.32
CA GLY A 150 8.31 1.17 -11.15
C GLY A 150 7.90 0.98 -9.69
N ALA A 151 7.51 2.08 -9.03
CA ALA A 151 6.96 2.15 -7.68
C ALA A 151 5.58 2.83 -7.69
N ASP A 152 4.89 2.78 -8.83
CA ASP A 152 3.71 3.55 -9.20
C ASP A 152 2.38 2.83 -8.90
N GLY A 153 2.43 1.81 -8.03
CA GLY A 153 1.27 1.24 -7.36
C GLY A 153 0.51 0.20 -8.17
N LEU A 154 -0.71 -0.11 -7.72
CA LEU A 154 -1.56 -1.18 -8.26
C LEU A 154 -1.73 -1.05 -9.79
N HIS A 155 -1.94 0.14 -10.30
CA HIS A 155 -2.13 0.46 -11.72
C HIS A 155 -0.85 1.01 -12.34
N SER A 156 0.25 0.27 -12.18
CA SER A 156 1.58 0.67 -12.61
C SER A 156 1.68 0.90 -14.11
N ASN A 157 2.04 2.13 -14.49
CA ASN A 157 2.31 2.50 -15.86
C ASN A 157 3.62 1.86 -16.37
N VAL A 158 4.64 1.77 -15.50
CA VAL A 158 5.90 1.08 -15.86
C VAL A 158 5.66 -0.39 -16.15
N ARG A 159 4.79 -1.06 -15.35
CA ARG A 159 4.40 -2.44 -15.62
C ARG A 159 3.74 -2.56 -16.99
N THR A 160 2.80 -1.68 -17.31
CA THR A 160 2.10 -1.70 -18.61
C THR A 160 3.06 -1.49 -19.77
N LEU A 161 3.99 -0.52 -19.67
CA LEU A 161 4.93 -0.21 -20.74
C LEU A 161 5.92 -1.35 -21.03
N ILE A 162 6.27 -2.16 -20.03
CA ILE A 162 7.37 -3.13 -20.15
C ILE A 162 6.89 -4.60 -20.14
N PHE A 163 5.90 -4.92 -19.33
CA PHE A 163 5.48 -6.30 -19.13
C PHE A 163 4.20 -6.63 -19.91
N GLY A 164 3.41 -5.65 -20.27
CA GLY A 164 2.17 -5.81 -21.01
C GLY A 164 0.95 -5.32 -20.25
N GLU A 165 -0.23 -5.59 -20.78
CA GLU A 165 -1.50 -5.10 -20.29
C GLU A 165 -1.79 -5.53 -18.85
N GLU A 166 -2.35 -4.62 -18.06
CA GLU A 166 -2.64 -4.82 -16.64
C GLU A 166 -3.50 -6.05 -16.35
N ALA A 167 -4.48 -6.33 -17.22
CA ALA A 167 -5.39 -7.47 -17.07
C ALA A 167 -4.68 -8.83 -16.97
N GLN A 168 -3.43 -8.94 -17.46
CA GLN A 168 -2.64 -10.16 -17.36
C GLN A 168 -2.14 -10.42 -15.92
N PHE A 169 -2.06 -9.39 -15.09
CA PHE A 169 -1.43 -9.42 -13.77
C PHE A 169 -2.40 -9.11 -12.63
N LEU A 170 -3.49 -8.40 -12.95
CA LEU A 170 -4.50 -8.00 -11.98
C LEU A 170 -5.41 -9.18 -11.63
N HIS A 171 -5.45 -9.54 -10.36
CA HIS A 171 -6.34 -10.56 -9.83
C HIS A 171 -7.35 -9.90 -8.88
N GLU A 172 -8.56 -9.66 -9.38
CA GLU A 172 -9.64 -9.07 -8.60
C GLU A 172 -10.22 -10.07 -7.59
N LEU A 173 -10.49 -9.61 -6.37
CA LEU A 173 -11.02 -10.43 -5.29
C LEU A 173 -12.55 -10.31 -5.14
N GLY A 174 -13.23 -9.76 -6.15
CA GLY A 174 -14.69 -9.64 -6.19
C GLY A 174 -15.26 -8.57 -5.25
N LEU A 175 -14.43 -7.65 -4.75
CA LEU A 175 -14.83 -6.53 -3.92
C LEU A 175 -14.35 -5.21 -4.51
N TYR A 176 -15.10 -4.15 -4.22
CA TYR A 176 -14.71 -2.76 -4.42
C TYR A 176 -14.64 -2.02 -3.10
N ILE A 177 -13.77 -1.04 -3.03
CA ILE A 177 -13.58 -0.19 -1.86
C ILE A 177 -13.67 1.28 -2.27
N ALA A 178 -14.39 2.07 -1.47
CA ALA A 178 -14.31 3.53 -1.54
C ALA A 178 -13.99 4.09 -0.16
N ILE A 179 -13.15 5.14 -0.10
CA ILE A 179 -12.78 5.81 1.14
C ILE A 179 -12.77 7.32 0.90
N PHE A 180 -13.36 8.07 1.84
CA PHE A 180 -13.33 9.53 1.80
C PHE A 180 -13.44 10.13 3.21
N THR A 181 -13.05 11.40 3.34
CA THR A 181 -13.14 12.14 4.60
C THR A 181 -14.55 12.71 4.81
N THR A 182 -15.02 12.61 6.06
CA THR A 182 -16.27 13.22 6.54
C THR A 182 -16.01 13.96 7.85
N PRO A 183 -16.91 14.87 8.30
CA PRO A 183 -16.90 15.29 9.70
C PRO A 183 -17.07 14.08 10.65
N ASP A 184 -16.46 14.13 11.82
CA ASP A 184 -16.72 13.13 12.88
C ASP A 184 -18.01 13.45 13.63
N PHE A 185 -19.15 13.34 12.95
CA PHE A 185 -20.49 13.62 13.50
C PHE A 185 -20.96 12.59 14.52
N MET A 186 -20.24 11.48 14.65
CA MET A 186 -20.53 10.44 15.65
C MET A 186 -19.60 10.50 16.87
N HIS A 187 -18.67 11.43 16.90
CA HIS A 187 -17.71 11.64 18.00
C HIS A 187 -16.95 10.36 18.38
N LEU A 188 -16.37 9.70 17.38
CA LEU A 188 -15.74 8.39 17.52
C LEU A 188 -14.43 8.40 18.30
N ASP A 189 -13.74 9.53 18.34
CA ASP A 189 -12.45 9.74 19.05
C ASP A 189 -11.46 8.57 18.83
N GLY A 190 -11.17 8.31 17.57
CA GLY A 190 -10.26 7.23 17.17
C GLY A 190 -10.86 5.82 17.15
N ASN A 191 -12.11 5.63 17.61
CA ASN A 191 -12.78 4.34 17.47
C ASN A 191 -13.38 4.17 16.07
N ALA A 192 -13.78 2.92 15.77
CA ALA A 192 -14.37 2.59 14.49
C ALA A 192 -15.69 1.83 14.64
N LEU A 193 -16.64 2.11 13.77
CA LEU A 193 -17.90 1.41 13.64
C LEU A 193 -18.01 0.76 12.27
N TYR A 194 -18.49 -0.47 12.21
CA TYR A 194 -18.82 -1.16 10.97
C TYR A 194 -20.30 -1.57 10.96
N TYR A 195 -21.01 -1.15 9.92
CA TYR A 195 -22.33 -1.62 9.57
C TYR A 195 -22.26 -2.51 8.34
N GLY A 196 -22.91 -3.66 8.34
CA GLY A 196 -22.88 -4.61 7.24
C GLY A 196 -24.22 -5.20 6.87
N THR A 197 -24.48 -5.33 5.58
CA THR A 197 -25.60 -6.06 4.98
C THR A 197 -25.06 -7.10 4.01
N LEU A 198 -25.94 -7.83 3.31
CA LEU A 198 -25.51 -8.80 2.29
C LEU A 198 -24.76 -8.08 1.16
N GLY A 199 -23.52 -8.51 0.93
CA GLY A 199 -22.65 -7.99 -0.12
C GLY A 199 -22.18 -6.54 0.06
N ARG A 200 -22.44 -5.91 1.23
CA ARG A 200 -22.08 -4.50 1.47
C ARG A 200 -21.67 -4.28 2.92
N ARG A 201 -20.63 -3.46 3.11
CA ARG A 201 -20.19 -3.03 4.44
C ARG A 201 -19.78 -1.57 4.40
N VAL A 202 -20.10 -0.84 5.46
CA VAL A 202 -19.70 0.56 5.65
C VAL A 202 -18.97 0.65 6.96
N GLY A 203 -17.81 1.29 6.95
CA GLY A 203 -17.01 1.61 8.12
C GLY A 203 -16.92 3.11 8.31
N LEU A 204 -16.91 3.56 9.56
CA LEU A 204 -16.63 4.93 9.93
C LEU A 204 -15.55 4.92 11.01
N PHE A 205 -14.42 5.59 10.76
CA PHE A 205 -13.24 5.62 11.61
C PHE A 205 -13.00 7.05 12.06
N GLY A 206 -13.06 7.32 13.35
CA GLY A 206 -12.66 8.60 13.90
C GLY A 206 -11.14 8.79 13.76
N VAL A 207 -10.72 9.94 13.27
CA VAL A 207 -9.31 10.32 13.30
C VAL A 207 -9.03 10.99 14.63
N ARG A 208 -8.15 10.38 15.44
CA ARG A 208 -7.87 10.86 16.79
C ARG A 208 -7.40 12.30 16.79
N GLN A 209 -7.91 13.11 17.74
CA GLN A 209 -7.61 14.54 17.87
C GLN A 209 -7.99 15.40 16.66
N LYS A 210 -8.85 14.91 15.78
CA LYS A 210 -9.39 15.66 14.63
C LYS A 210 -10.92 15.62 14.67
N SER A 211 -11.55 16.68 14.19
CA SER A 211 -13.00 16.73 13.96
C SER A 211 -13.45 15.99 12.70
N GLU A 212 -12.59 15.10 12.20
CA GLU A 212 -12.76 14.34 10.96
C GLU A 212 -12.85 12.85 11.22
N ALA A 213 -13.57 12.15 10.36
CA ALA A 213 -13.61 10.71 10.29
C ALA A 213 -13.38 10.25 8.85
N LYS A 214 -12.97 8.99 8.67
CA LYS A 214 -12.89 8.34 7.37
C LYS A 214 -14.06 7.39 7.20
N ALA A 215 -14.86 7.63 6.18
CA ALA A 215 -15.89 6.69 5.73
C ALA A 215 -15.29 5.71 4.74
N SER A 216 -15.50 4.42 4.95
CA SER A 216 -15.07 3.35 4.06
C SER A 216 -16.28 2.50 3.64
N PHE A 217 -16.40 2.26 2.36
CA PHE A 217 -17.48 1.51 1.75
C PHE A 217 -16.90 0.30 1.03
N PHE A 218 -17.43 -0.87 1.30
CA PHE A 218 -17.04 -2.11 0.63
C PHE A 218 -18.26 -2.78 0.04
N PHE A 219 -18.20 -3.22 -1.21
CA PHE A 219 -19.28 -3.96 -1.82
C PHE A 219 -18.77 -5.07 -2.75
N ALA A 220 -19.45 -6.21 -2.72
CA ALA A 220 -19.22 -7.30 -3.65
C ALA A 220 -19.79 -6.97 -5.03
N SER A 221 -19.03 -7.21 -6.07
CA SER A 221 -19.47 -7.03 -7.45
C SER A 221 -18.61 -7.86 -8.40
N GLU A 222 -19.20 -8.31 -9.50
CA GLU A 222 -18.46 -8.68 -10.69
C GLU A 222 -17.63 -7.49 -11.19
N PRO A 223 -16.59 -7.71 -12.03
CA PRO A 223 -15.77 -6.63 -12.56
C PRO A 223 -16.60 -5.49 -13.15
N LEU A 224 -16.30 -4.27 -12.70
CA LEU A 224 -16.98 -3.07 -13.17
C LEU A 224 -16.18 -2.42 -14.30
N HIS A 225 -16.87 -1.97 -15.34
CA HIS A 225 -16.29 -1.16 -16.40
C HIS A 225 -16.57 0.31 -16.11
N TYR A 226 -15.55 1.08 -15.78
CA TYR A 226 -15.63 2.52 -15.51
C TYR A 226 -14.29 3.21 -15.83
N ASP A 227 -14.33 4.52 -16.09
CA ASP A 227 -13.10 5.29 -16.19
C ASP A 227 -12.54 5.60 -14.78
N ARG A 228 -11.36 5.04 -14.48
CA ARG A 228 -10.64 5.30 -13.22
C ARG A 228 -10.20 6.76 -13.03
N ARG A 229 -10.36 7.60 -14.05
CA ARG A 229 -10.10 9.05 -13.97
C ARG A 229 -11.38 9.86 -13.77
N ASP A 230 -12.55 9.27 -14.02
CA ASP A 230 -13.83 9.93 -13.80
C ASP A 230 -14.35 9.72 -12.38
N ILE A 231 -13.98 10.66 -11.50
CA ILE A 231 -14.42 10.65 -10.10
C ILE A 231 -15.95 10.77 -9.99
N ARG A 232 -16.64 11.40 -10.95
CA ARG A 232 -18.10 11.55 -10.90
C ARG A 232 -18.78 10.21 -11.15
N GLU A 233 -18.31 9.47 -12.15
CA GLU A 233 -18.79 8.11 -12.42
C GLU A 233 -18.58 7.20 -11.21
N GLN A 234 -17.38 7.22 -10.61
CA GLN A 234 -17.06 6.43 -9.42
C GLN A 234 -17.96 6.78 -8.23
N LYS A 235 -18.20 8.06 -7.97
CA LYS A 235 -19.14 8.51 -6.93
C LYS A 235 -20.57 8.06 -7.22
N GLN A 236 -20.99 8.07 -8.47
CA GLN A 236 -22.33 7.61 -8.88
C GLN A 236 -22.47 6.10 -8.65
N ILE A 237 -21.48 5.30 -9.07
CA ILE A 237 -21.45 3.85 -8.77
C ILE A 237 -21.60 3.59 -7.27
N LEU A 238 -20.87 4.33 -6.44
CA LEU A 238 -20.99 4.18 -4.99
C LEU A 238 -22.39 4.50 -4.48
N LYS A 239 -23.00 5.60 -4.95
CA LYS A 239 -24.37 5.98 -4.59
C LYS A 239 -25.36 4.91 -4.98
N ASP A 240 -25.29 4.40 -6.21
CA ASP A 240 -26.22 3.37 -6.71
C ASP A 240 -26.14 2.07 -5.91
N LYS A 241 -24.91 1.68 -5.50
CA LYS A 241 -24.67 0.48 -4.69
C LYS A 241 -25.20 0.61 -3.25
N PHE A 242 -25.26 1.82 -2.68
CA PHE A 242 -25.54 2.03 -1.26
C PHE A 242 -26.85 2.78 -0.97
N THR A 243 -27.51 3.35 -1.97
CA THR A 243 -28.86 3.96 -1.81
C THR A 243 -29.84 2.94 -1.24
N GLY A 244 -30.68 3.39 -0.33
CA GLY A 244 -31.69 2.58 0.36
C GLY A 244 -31.18 1.77 1.56
N LEU A 245 -29.88 1.83 1.88
CA LEU A 245 -29.39 1.26 3.13
C LEU A 245 -29.69 2.16 4.33
N GLY A 246 -29.91 1.54 5.47
CA GLY A 246 -30.11 2.21 6.76
C GLY A 246 -28.81 2.68 7.41
N TRP A 247 -28.81 2.77 8.76
CA TRP A 247 -27.73 3.29 9.59
C TRP A 247 -27.39 4.74 9.19
N GLN A 248 -26.12 5.10 9.16
CA GLN A 248 -25.64 6.44 8.79
C GLN A 248 -25.36 6.59 7.29
N VAL A 249 -25.72 5.58 6.48
CA VAL A 249 -25.40 5.57 5.02
C VAL A 249 -25.99 6.78 4.29
N PRO A 250 -27.28 7.16 4.50
CA PRO A 250 -27.83 8.33 3.82
C PRO A 250 -27.03 9.62 4.09
N GLN A 251 -26.61 9.83 5.33
CA GLN A 251 -25.82 11.01 5.74
C GLN A 251 -24.41 10.94 5.15
N LEU A 252 -23.77 9.78 5.15
CA LEU A 252 -22.45 9.59 4.56
C LEU A 252 -22.46 9.85 3.05
N LEU A 253 -23.50 9.42 2.33
CA LEU A 253 -23.64 9.71 0.90
C LEU A 253 -23.84 11.20 0.60
N GLN A 254 -24.42 12.00 1.52
CA GLN A 254 -24.48 13.46 1.39
C GLN A 254 -23.08 14.10 1.52
N TYR A 255 -22.23 13.59 2.43
CA TYR A 255 -20.86 14.09 2.56
C TYR A 255 -19.97 13.72 1.35
N LEU A 256 -20.28 12.63 0.65
CA LEU A 256 -19.50 12.15 -0.49
C LEU A 256 -19.31 13.23 -1.58
N ASP A 257 -20.33 14.03 -1.86
CA ASP A 257 -20.28 15.02 -2.95
C ASP A 257 -19.22 16.09 -2.71
N ASN A 258 -19.09 16.53 -1.47
CA ASN A 258 -18.18 17.58 -1.03
C ASN A 258 -16.92 17.05 -0.31
N ALA A 259 -16.66 15.74 -0.37
CA ALA A 259 -15.50 15.16 0.27
C ALA A 259 -14.21 15.75 -0.33
N PRO A 260 -13.25 16.20 0.51
CA PRO A 260 -11.99 16.81 0.06
C PRO A 260 -11.05 15.79 -0.60
N ASP A 261 -11.26 14.51 -0.30
CA ASP A 261 -10.55 13.38 -0.87
C ASP A 261 -11.55 12.28 -1.24
N PHE A 262 -11.22 11.51 -2.24
CA PHE A 262 -12.00 10.34 -2.64
C PHE A 262 -11.07 9.30 -3.26
N TYR A 263 -11.16 8.09 -2.75
CA TYR A 263 -10.50 6.92 -3.31
C TYR A 263 -11.56 5.87 -3.66
N PHE A 264 -11.44 5.28 -4.84
CA PHE A 264 -12.31 4.20 -5.32
C PHE A 264 -11.47 3.24 -6.13
N ASP A 265 -11.55 1.94 -5.84
CA ASP A 265 -10.82 0.92 -6.59
C ASP A 265 -11.41 -0.49 -6.37
N SER A 266 -11.03 -1.44 -7.22
CA SER A 266 -11.20 -2.85 -6.96
C SER A 266 -10.24 -3.32 -5.86
N VAL A 267 -10.68 -4.24 -5.02
CA VAL A 267 -9.82 -4.96 -4.08
C VAL A 267 -9.11 -6.07 -4.84
N SER A 268 -7.84 -5.83 -5.18
CA SER A 268 -7.11 -6.63 -6.14
C SER A 268 -5.68 -6.96 -5.69
N GLN A 269 -5.11 -7.97 -6.30
CA GLN A 269 -3.71 -8.36 -6.16
C GLN A 269 -2.97 -8.21 -7.48
N ILE A 270 -1.66 -8.02 -7.44
CA ILE A 270 -0.79 -8.16 -8.60
C ILE A 270 0.00 -9.46 -8.47
N ARG A 271 -0.17 -10.34 -9.46
CA ARG A 271 0.50 -11.63 -9.55
C ARG A 271 1.34 -11.67 -10.81
N MET A 272 2.66 -11.77 -10.64
CA MET A 272 3.64 -11.77 -11.74
C MET A 272 4.70 -12.83 -11.49
N ASP A 273 5.13 -13.51 -12.56
CA ASP A 273 6.20 -14.50 -12.50
C ASP A 273 7.56 -13.84 -12.29
N THR A 274 7.79 -12.68 -12.90
CA THR A 274 9.01 -11.89 -12.74
C THR A 274 8.67 -10.43 -12.49
N TRP A 275 9.50 -9.74 -11.70
CA TRP A 275 9.34 -8.32 -11.40
C TRP A 275 10.37 -7.44 -12.09
N SER A 276 11.22 -8.03 -12.92
CA SER A 276 12.26 -7.31 -13.65
C SER A 276 12.37 -7.77 -15.11
N ARG A 277 12.76 -6.85 -15.97
CA ARG A 277 13.09 -7.10 -17.38
C ARG A 277 14.22 -6.19 -17.82
N GLY A 278 15.42 -6.76 -17.96
CA GLY A 278 16.63 -6.02 -18.29
C GLY A 278 16.96 -4.99 -17.22
N ARG A 279 17.00 -3.70 -17.59
CA ARG A 279 17.33 -2.58 -16.71
C ARG A 279 16.14 -1.99 -15.95
N ILE A 280 14.98 -2.63 -16.02
CA ILE A 280 13.74 -2.15 -15.43
C ILE A 280 13.23 -3.17 -14.39
N CYS A 281 12.90 -2.67 -13.19
CA CYS A 281 12.37 -3.49 -12.10
C CYS A 281 11.14 -2.83 -11.48
N LEU A 282 10.29 -3.60 -10.84
CA LEU A 282 9.11 -3.15 -10.10
C LEU A 282 9.30 -3.37 -8.61
N VAL A 283 8.67 -2.52 -7.79
CA VAL A 283 8.69 -2.63 -6.32
C VAL A 283 7.33 -2.24 -5.73
N GLY A 284 7.00 -2.83 -4.58
CA GLY A 284 5.73 -2.59 -3.90
C GLY A 284 4.52 -3.07 -4.70
N ASP A 285 3.41 -2.33 -4.64
CA ASP A 285 2.16 -2.72 -5.29
C ASP A 285 2.29 -2.84 -6.82
N ALA A 286 3.26 -2.18 -7.44
CA ALA A 286 3.55 -2.32 -8.87
C ALA A 286 3.99 -3.75 -9.23
N ALA A 287 4.70 -4.43 -8.33
CA ALA A 287 5.25 -5.77 -8.50
C ALA A 287 4.37 -6.87 -7.92
N HIS A 288 3.87 -6.67 -6.69
CA HIS A 288 3.32 -7.75 -5.87
C HIS A 288 2.25 -7.27 -4.86
N CYS A 289 1.36 -6.38 -5.27
CA CYS A 289 0.25 -5.94 -4.44
C CYS A 289 -0.47 -7.12 -3.77
N ALA A 290 -0.62 -7.07 -2.44
CA ALA A 290 -1.28 -8.12 -1.69
C ALA A 290 -2.78 -7.83 -1.46
N SER A 291 -3.30 -6.69 -1.88
CA SER A 291 -4.62 -6.16 -1.55
C SER A 291 -4.66 -5.41 -0.20
N PRO A 292 -5.50 -4.37 -0.08
CA PRO A 292 -5.74 -3.70 1.20
C PRO A 292 -6.20 -4.64 2.31
N MET A 293 -6.88 -5.74 1.94
CA MET A 293 -7.42 -6.73 2.89
C MET A 293 -6.34 -7.56 3.59
N ALA A 294 -5.13 -7.62 3.04
CA ALA A 294 -4.00 -8.29 3.68
C ALA A 294 -3.42 -7.50 4.88
N GLY A 295 -3.61 -6.16 4.90
CA GLY A 295 -3.09 -5.28 5.95
C GLY A 295 -1.55 -5.23 6.05
N LEU A 296 -0.84 -5.62 4.98
CA LEU A 296 0.64 -5.70 4.95
C LEU A 296 1.28 -4.93 3.79
N GLY A 297 0.48 -4.23 2.96
CA GLY A 297 0.99 -3.55 1.76
C GLY A 297 2.13 -2.59 2.04
N THR A 298 2.01 -1.78 3.10
CA THR A 298 3.04 -0.81 3.49
C THR A 298 4.31 -1.50 3.99
N THR A 299 4.17 -2.54 4.82
CA THR A 299 5.31 -3.39 5.24
C THR A 299 6.02 -3.98 4.03
N MET A 300 5.28 -4.54 3.06
CA MET A 300 5.84 -5.12 1.84
C MET A 300 6.57 -4.07 0.98
N ALA A 301 6.01 -2.88 0.85
CA ALA A 301 6.61 -1.76 0.11
C ALA A 301 7.95 -1.33 0.72
N MET A 302 8.00 -1.16 2.05
CA MET A 302 9.22 -0.77 2.77
C MET A 302 10.30 -1.85 2.74
N VAL A 303 9.92 -3.09 2.99
CA VAL A 303 10.83 -4.25 2.92
C VAL A 303 11.35 -4.44 1.50
N GLY A 304 10.48 -4.34 0.48
CA GLY A 304 10.86 -4.43 -0.91
C GLY A 304 11.85 -3.35 -1.33
N ALA A 305 11.63 -2.11 -0.91
CA ALA A 305 12.52 -1.00 -1.15
C ALA A 305 13.91 -1.22 -0.51
N TYR A 306 13.94 -1.67 0.74
CA TYR A 306 15.18 -1.99 1.46
C TYR A 306 15.98 -3.11 0.79
N VAL A 307 15.31 -4.22 0.46
CA VAL A 307 15.97 -5.38 -0.16
C VAL A 307 16.49 -5.04 -1.56
N LEU A 308 15.68 -4.36 -2.40
CA LEU A 308 16.11 -3.99 -3.75
C LEU A 308 17.33 -3.07 -3.74
N ALA A 309 17.31 -2.03 -2.90
CA ALA A 309 18.46 -1.13 -2.77
C ALA A 309 19.68 -1.86 -2.21
N GLY A 310 19.49 -2.73 -1.22
CA GLY A 310 20.56 -3.52 -0.60
C GLY A 310 21.21 -4.50 -1.57
N GLU A 311 20.43 -5.21 -2.40
CA GLU A 311 20.97 -6.12 -3.40
C GLU A 311 21.69 -5.37 -4.54
N LEU A 312 21.19 -4.16 -4.93
CA LEU A 312 21.91 -3.29 -5.86
C LEU A 312 23.25 -2.82 -5.28
N ASN A 313 23.30 -2.47 -4.00
CA ASN A 313 24.55 -2.14 -3.31
C ASN A 313 25.50 -3.34 -3.25
N ALA A 314 25.02 -4.51 -2.84
CA ALA A 314 25.81 -5.73 -2.72
C ALA A 314 26.36 -6.24 -4.07
N ALA A 315 25.67 -5.92 -5.16
CA ALA A 315 26.09 -6.23 -6.53
C ALA A 315 26.84 -5.06 -7.20
N ASP A 316 27.19 -4.01 -6.46
CA ASP A 316 27.91 -2.83 -6.97
C ASP A 316 27.21 -2.18 -8.19
N GLY A 317 25.87 -2.16 -8.15
CA GLY A 317 25.00 -1.63 -9.20
C GLY A 317 24.77 -2.57 -10.39
N ASP A 318 25.24 -3.81 -10.34
CA ASP A 318 24.96 -4.82 -11.37
C ASP A 318 23.55 -5.36 -11.20
N HIS A 319 22.61 -4.83 -11.99
CA HIS A 319 21.21 -5.20 -11.98
C HIS A 319 20.98 -6.65 -12.41
N THR A 320 21.88 -7.23 -13.23
CA THR A 320 21.72 -8.62 -13.70
C THR A 320 21.87 -9.64 -12.57
N GLN A 321 22.55 -9.26 -11.49
CA GLN A 321 22.66 -10.03 -10.26
C GLN A 321 21.65 -9.57 -9.19
N ALA A 322 21.48 -8.24 -9.03
CA ALA A 322 20.65 -7.66 -7.97
C ALA A 322 19.17 -8.00 -8.12
N PHE A 323 18.60 -7.86 -9.33
CA PHE A 323 17.17 -8.07 -9.54
C PHE A 323 16.71 -9.51 -9.30
N PRO A 324 17.40 -10.54 -9.82
CA PRO A 324 17.02 -11.93 -9.50
C PRO A 324 17.16 -12.25 -7.99
N ARG A 325 18.16 -11.70 -7.30
CA ARG A 325 18.33 -11.91 -5.85
C ARG A 325 17.20 -11.23 -5.07
N TYR A 326 16.84 -10.00 -5.43
CA TYR A 326 15.68 -9.29 -4.87
C TYR A 326 14.41 -10.11 -5.00
N GLU A 327 14.11 -10.62 -6.20
CA GLU A 327 12.93 -11.46 -6.43
C GLU A 327 12.97 -12.75 -5.60
N THR A 328 14.09 -13.45 -5.56
CA THR A 328 14.26 -14.69 -4.78
C THR A 328 14.03 -14.46 -3.30
N ILE A 329 14.58 -13.39 -2.73
CA ILE A 329 14.46 -13.07 -1.30
C ILE A 329 13.01 -12.78 -0.92
N LEU A 330 12.26 -12.09 -1.78
CA LEU A 330 10.92 -11.62 -1.45
C LEU A 330 9.79 -12.56 -1.88
N ARG A 331 10.03 -13.50 -2.78
CA ARG A 331 8.98 -14.31 -3.42
C ARG A 331 8.09 -15.04 -2.41
N GLU A 332 8.68 -15.76 -1.48
CA GLU A 332 7.93 -16.50 -0.46
C GLU A 332 7.18 -15.57 0.48
N PHE A 333 7.83 -14.51 0.92
CA PHE A 333 7.23 -13.49 1.78
C PHE A 333 6.00 -12.84 1.13
N THR A 334 6.13 -12.36 -0.11
CA THR A 334 5.03 -11.69 -0.82
C THR A 334 3.87 -12.64 -1.11
N THR A 335 4.15 -13.87 -1.53
CA THR A 335 3.12 -14.89 -1.76
C THR A 335 2.37 -15.22 -0.47
N SER A 336 3.06 -15.32 0.65
CA SER A 336 2.44 -15.57 1.96
C SER A 336 1.55 -14.39 2.41
N CYS A 337 1.99 -13.15 2.15
CA CYS A 337 1.18 -11.96 2.43
C CYS A 337 -0.07 -11.90 1.54
N GLN A 338 0.02 -12.28 0.26
CA GLN A 338 -1.12 -12.33 -0.65
C GLN A 338 -2.21 -13.31 -0.18
N LYS A 339 -1.83 -14.45 0.38
CA LYS A 339 -2.76 -15.45 0.92
C LYS A 339 -3.60 -14.94 2.11
N LEU A 340 -3.18 -13.90 2.81
CA LEU A 340 -4.00 -13.29 3.87
C LEU A 340 -5.30 -12.68 3.36
N ALA A 341 -5.34 -12.30 2.10
CA ALA A 341 -6.54 -11.73 1.48
C ALA A 341 -7.53 -12.79 0.98
N ASP A 342 -7.22 -14.09 1.05
CA ASP A 342 -8.09 -15.17 0.57
C ASP A 342 -9.43 -15.30 1.36
N GLY A 343 -9.60 -14.57 2.44
CA GLY A 343 -10.80 -14.59 3.28
C GLY A 343 -11.74 -13.38 3.13
N VAL A 344 -11.67 -12.63 2.04
CA VAL A 344 -12.48 -11.40 1.84
C VAL A 344 -13.99 -11.65 1.91
N ASP A 345 -14.46 -12.81 1.52
CA ASP A 345 -15.86 -13.26 1.61
C ASP A 345 -16.44 -13.23 3.03
N TRP A 346 -15.60 -13.35 4.05
CA TRP A 346 -16.01 -13.27 5.45
C TRP A 346 -16.16 -11.83 5.91
N PHE A 347 -15.44 -10.91 5.28
CA PHE A 347 -15.55 -9.49 5.59
C PHE A 347 -16.78 -8.84 4.97
N VAL A 348 -17.15 -9.23 3.72
CA VAL A 348 -18.37 -8.76 3.03
C VAL A 348 -19.19 -9.97 2.57
N PRO A 349 -19.93 -10.64 3.48
CA PRO A 349 -20.68 -11.84 3.16
C PRO A 349 -21.78 -11.58 2.14
N THR A 350 -21.84 -12.40 1.08
CA THR A 350 -22.84 -12.29 0.01
C THR A 350 -24.08 -13.16 0.25
N THR A 351 -24.05 -14.07 1.24
CA THR A 351 -25.19 -14.93 1.56
C THR A 351 -25.61 -14.79 3.03
N ARG A 352 -26.90 -15.02 3.33
CA ARG A 352 -27.41 -14.95 4.71
C ARG A 352 -26.69 -15.92 5.65
N VAL A 353 -26.34 -17.10 5.17
CA VAL A 353 -25.63 -18.12 5.96
C VAL A 353 -24.24 -17.62 6.32
N LYS A 354 -23.45 -17.15 5.33
CA LYS A 354 -22.12 -16.57 5.59
C LYS A 354 -22.19 -15.34 6.52
N GLN A 355 -23.20 -14.49 6.36
CA GLN A 355 -23.40 -13.33 7.23
C GLN A 355 -23.69 -13.76 8.67
N TRP A 356 -24.58 -14.73 8.87
CA TRP A 356 -24.86 -15.27 10.20
C TRP A 356 -23.61 -15.89 10.82
N MET A 357 -22.88 -16.73 10.07
CA MET A 357 -21.64 -17.36 10.54
C MET A 357 -20.59 -16.31 10.89
N SER A 358 -20.38 -15.29 10.04
CA SER A 358 -19.44 -14.18 10.31
C SER A 358 -19.82 -13.44 11.60
N ASN A 359 -21.12 -13.14 11.81
CA ASN A 359 -21.59 -12.49 13.03
C ASN A 359 -21.35 -13.37 14.27
N GLN A 360 -21.60 -14.68 14.20
CA GLN A 360 -21.32 -15.59 15.32
C GLN A 360 -19.82 -15.69 15.57
N PHE A 361 -19.02 -15.79 14.52
CA PHE A 361 -17.56 -15.81 14.63
C PHE A 361 -17.04 -14.60 15.41
N TRP A 362 -17.41 -13.37 15.04
CA TRP A 362 -16.99 -12.16 15.74
C TRP A 362 -17.49 -12.06 17.18
N LYS A 363 -18.68 -12.62 17.49
CA LYS A 363 -19.20 -12.69 18.87
C LYS A 363 -18.39 -13.64 19.73
N ILE A 364 -17.98 -14.78 19.18
CA ILE A 364 -17.33 -15.86 19.92
C ILE A 364 -15.82 -15.66 20.00
N LEU A 365 -15.18 -15.11 18.95
CA LEU A 365 -13.74 -14.96 18.84
C LEU A 365 -13.06 -14.38 20.10
N PRO A 366 -13.59 -13.33 20.78
CA PRO A 366 -12.96 -12.77 21.98
C PRO A 366 -12.79 -13.78 23.12
N TYR A 367 -13.61 -14.83 23.14
CA TYR A 367 -13.64 -15.85 24.20
C TYR A 367 -12.91 -17.14 23.82
N THR A 368 -12.34 -17.23 22.59
CA THR A 368 -11.66 -18.44 22.11
C THR A 368 -10.19 -18.46 22.46
N PRO A 369 -9.59 -19.65 22.69
CA PRO A 369 -8.15 -19.76 22.95
C PRO A 369 -7.28 -19.36 21.74
N TRP A 370 -7.78 -19.50 20.51
CA TRP A 370 -7.05 -19.14 19.28
C TRP A 370 -7.14 -17.66 18.92
N LYS A 371 -7.86 -16.81 19.66
CA LYS A 371 -7.93 -15.37 19.47
C LYS A 371 -6.55 -14.75 19.23
N ASN A 372 -5.60 -15.04 20.15
CA ASN A 372 -4.25 -14.49 20.08
C ASN A 372 -3.48 -14.97 18.85
N MET A 373 -3.74 -16.17 18.37
CA MET A 373 -3.13 -16.71 17.16
C MET A 373 -3.60 -15.90 15.94
N MET A 374 -4.90 -15.61 15.83
CA MET A 374 -5.45 -14.83 14.73
C MET A 374 -4.96 -13.38 14.74
N ILE A 375 -4.92 -12.73 15.90
CA ILE A 375 -4.40 -11.36 16.06
C ILE A 375 -2.92 -11.29 15.65
N LYS A 376 -2.14 -12.33 16.00
CA LYS A 376 -0.69 -12.37 15.72
C LYS A 376 -0.34 -12.86 14.31
N LEU A 377 -1.28 -13.41 13.55
CA LEU A 377 -1.00 -13.97 12.23
C LEU A 377 -0.38 -12.94 11.24
N PRO A 378 -0.92 -11.71 11.08
CA PRO A 378 -0.30 -10.72 10.21
C PRO A 378 1.12 -10.34 10.68
N THR A 379 1.34 -10.20 11.99
CA THR A 379 2.67 -9.91 12.54
C THR A 379 3.64 -11.09 12.36
N LYS A 380 3.16 -12.34 12.52
CA LYS A 380 3.97 -13.53 12.25
C LYS A 380 4.42 -13.59 10.78
N LEU A 381 3.52 -13.26 9.86
CA LEU A 381 3.84 -13.19 8.43
C LEU A 381 4.76 -12.00 8.11
N ALA A 382 4.54 -10.84 8.72
CA ALA A 382 5.46 -9.71 8.59
C ALA A 382 6.89 -10.03 9.09
N ASN A 383 7.05 -11.00 9.97
CA ASN A 383 8.34 -11.50 10.49
C ASN A 383 8.85 -12.75 9.74
N SER A 384 8.16 -13.23 8.71
CA SER A 384 8.62 -14.43 7.99
C SER A 384 9.83 -14.18 7.08
N ILE A 385 10.22 -12.92 6.91
CA ILE A 385 11.44 -12.52 6.19
C ILE A 385 12.51 -12.05 7.16
N THR A 386 13.75 -12.53 6.98
CA THR A 386 14.92 -12.04 7.70
C THR A 386 15.65 -11.00 6.86
N LEU A 387 15.77 -9.79 7.37
CA LEU A 387 16.44 -8.69 6.67
C LEU A 387 17.95 -8.80 6.82
N LYS A 388 18.67 -8.90 5.71
CA LYS A 388 20.13 -8.80 5.68
C LYS A 388 20.58 -7.42 6.18
N ASP A 389 21.79 -7.35 6.72
CA ASP A 389 22.47 -6.09 7.00
C ASP A 389 23.34 -5.70 5.80
N TYR A 390 22.84 -4.78 5.00
CA TYR A 390 23.54 -4.33 3.80
C TYR A 390 24.55 -3.20 4.06
N GLU A 391 24.58 -2.59 5.25
CA GLU A 391 25.52 -1.51 5.58
C GLU A 391 26.94 -2.05 5.76
N ASN A 392 27.09 -3.26 6.26
CA ASN A 392 28.40 -3.90 6.50
C ASN A 392 28.96 -4.60 5.25
N ILE A 393 28.18 -4.82 4.20
CA ILE A 393 28.63 -5.55 3.00
C ILE A 393 29.61 -4.68 2.17
N GLY A 394 29.36 -3.37 2.05
CA GLY A 394 30.24 -2.44 1.33
C GLY A 394 31.65 -2.28 1.96
N ASN A 395 31.77 -2.40 3.29
CA ASN A 395 33.04 -2.30 3.99
C ASN A 395 33.92 -3.55 3.84
N GLN A 396 33.35 -4.73 3.65
CA GLN A 396 34.12 -5.96 3.44
C GLN A 396 34.81 -6.02 2.06
N SER A 397 34.19 -5.45 1.03
CA SER A 397 34.77 -5.40 -0.31
C SER A 397 35.97 -4.42 -0.40
N ALA A 398 35.94 -3.36 0.39
CA ALA A 398 37.04 -2.38 0.44
C ALA A 398 38.29 -2.97 1.17
N ILE A 399 38.11 -3.84 2.15
CA ILE A 399 39.23 -4.45 2.89
C ILE A 399 39.92 -5.54 2.05
N LEU A 400 39.18 -6.26 1.20
CA LEU A 400 39.73 -7.32 0.35
C LEU A 400 40.43 -6.78 -0.94
N SER A 401 40.26 -5.50 -1.26
CA SER A 401 40.94 -4.87 -2.40
C SER A 401 42.28 -4.18 -2.03
N THR A 402 42.68 -4.28 -0.77
CA THR A 402 43.93 -3.63 -0.25
C THR A 402 45.03 -4.66 0.12
N TYR A 403 44.86 -5.93 -0.30
CA TYR A 403 45.89 -6.96 -0.20
C TYR A 403 46.30 -7.49 -1.58
#